data_34bd2266b34da75b189e978fb2994cab
#
_entry.id   34bd2266b34da75b189e978fb2994cab
#
_cell.length_a   1.000
_cell.length_b   1.000
_cell.length_c   1.000
_cell.angle_alpha   90.00
_cell.angle_beta   90.00
_cell.angle_gamma   90.00
#
_symmetry.space_group_name_H-M   'P 1'
#
loop_
_entity.id
_entity.type
_entity.pdbx_description
1 polymer ?
#
loop_
_entity_poly.entity_id
_entity_poly.type
_entity_poly.pdbx_seq_one_letter_code
_entity_poly.pdbx_strand_id
1 'polypeptide(L)'
;MQEHKNFWDKNAGRYDRFMRKDRAAYDEMYVLIRPVVKAKTVLELATGTGLIAKHIVNAAAHIEATDASPEMIAEAKRDTRSAKLHFSVQDMFRLPYAAESFDVVIVSNALHIVPQPEKALAEIRRVLKDDGVLIAPTFTHAGNSFSGKVRAFFMRMAGFPLRSKWTSAEYLRFLRQNGWAVRKSAVLKASFPLTYAECVKSEV
;
A
#
# COMPACT_ATOMS: atom_id res chain seq x y z
N MET A 1 -9.74 -13.94 7.63
CA MET A 1 -9.04 -13.85 6.35
C MET A 1 -9.98 -14.06 5.16
N GLN A 2 -10.86 -15.08 5.19
CA GLN A 2 -11.81 -15.40 4.10
C GLN A 2 -12.80 -14.26 3.75
N GLU A 3 -13.39 -13.57 4.75
CA GLU A 3 -14.36 -12.49 4.53
C GLU A 3 -13.75 -11.25 3.84
N HIS A 4 -12.51 -10.89 4.16
CA HIS A 4 -11.82 -9.77 3.53
C HIS A 4 -11.51 -10.06 2.06
N LYS A 5 -11.06 -11.28 1.75
CA LYS A 5 -10.81 -11.72 0.38
C LYS A 5 -12.08 -11.61 -0.46
N ASN A 6 -13.21 -12.10 0.03
CA ASN A 6 -14.50 -12.03 -0.65
C ASN A 6 -14.97 -10.60 -0.97
N PHE A 7 -14.64 -9.61 -0.12
CA PHE A 7 -14.96 -8.20 -0.39
C PHE A 7 -14.18 -7.66 -1.59
N TRP A 8 -12.87 -7.90 -1.62
CA TRP A 8 -11.99 -7.40 -2.69
C TRP A 8 -12.27 -8.10 -4.01
N ASP A 9 -12.48 -9.41 -3.99
CA ASP A 9 -12.86 -10.19 -5.17
C ASP A 9 -14.12 -9.62 -5.85
N LYS A 10 -15.16 -9.31 -5.08
CA LYS A 10 -16.43 -8.76 -5.59
C LYS A 10 -16.32 -7.32 -6.13
N ASN A 11 -15.32 -6.56 -5.72
CA ASN A 11 -15.18 -5.14 -6.04
C ASN A 11 -14.04 -4.82 -7.02
N ALA A 12 -13.26 -5.80 -7.46
CA ALA A 12 -12.10 -5.59 -8.33
C ALA A 12 -12.42 -4.75 -9.58
N GLY A 13 -13.45 -5.08 -10.35
CA GLY A 13 -13.83 -4.35 -11.56
C GLY A 13 -14.41 -2.94 -11.34
N ARG A 14 -14.66 -2.53 -10.07
CA ARG A 14 -15.17 -1.20 -9.71
C ARG A 14 -14.14 -0.35 -8.96
N TYR A 15 -13.06 -0.96 -8.54
CA TYR A 15 -12.06 -0.34 -7.68
C TYR A 15 -11.45 0.91 -8.30
N ASP A 16 -11.01 0.85 -9.54
CA ASP A 16 -10.42 1.99 -10.25
C ASP A 16 -11.39 3.17 -10.40
N ARG A 17 -12.69 2.89 -10.61
CA ARG A 17 -13.72 3.93 -10.63
C ARG A 17 -13.86 4.62 -9.28
N PHE A 18 -13.76 3.86 -8.20
CA PHE A 18 -13.80 4.39 -6.85
C PHE A 18 -12.59 5.28 -6.55
N MET A 19 -11.40 4.88 -7.00
CA MET A 19 -10.14 5.62 -6.78
C MET A 19 -10.00 6.88 -7.63
N ARG A 20 -10.76 7.02 -8.74
CA ARG A 20 -10.69 8.19 -9.63
C ARG A 20 -10.95 9.54 -8.95
N LYS A 21 -11.76 9.57 -7.90
CA LYS A 21 -12.05 10.81 -7.14
C LYS A 21 -10.83 11.35 -6.37
N ASP A 22 -9.85 10.49 -6.07
CA ASP A 22 -8.64 10.83 -5.33
C ASP A 22 -7.41 10.92 -6.27
N ARG A 23 -7.65 11.01 -7.61
CA ARG A 23 -6.60 11.02 -8.64
C ARG A 23 -5.51 12.05 -8.36
N ALA A 24 -5.86 13.27 -7.97
CA ALA A 24 -4.87 14.32 -7.70
C ALA A 24 -3.88 13.91 -6.59
N ALA A 25 -4.39 13.31 -5.49
CA ALA A 25 -3.54 12.81 -4.42
C ALA A 25 -2.63 11.65 -4.88
N TYR A 26 -3.13 10.80 -5.77
CA TYR A 26 -2.33 9.71 -6.34
C TYR A 26 -1.27 10.26 -7.30
N ASP A 27 -1.58 11.26 -8.12
CA ASP A 27 -0.60 11.91 -9.00
C ASP A 27 0.54 12.55 -8.18
N GLU A 28 0.23 13.25 -7.07
CA GLU A 28 1.23 13.75 -6.13
C GLU A 28 2.05 12.60 -5.50
N MET A 29 1.40 11.51 -5.09
CA MET A 29 2.06 10.34 -4.53
C MET A 29 3.03 9.70 -5.54
N TYR A 30 2.65 9.59 -6.82
CA TYR A 30 3.55 9.06 -7.87
C TYR A 30 4.79 9.94 -8.07
N VAL A 31 4.66 11.26 -7.95
CA VAL A 31 5.81 12.19 -7.98
C VAL A 31 6.78 11.90 -6.83
N LEU A 32 6.27 11.59 -5.64
CA LEU A 32 7.09 11.21 -4.48
C LEU A 32 7.76 9.84 -4.66
N ILE A 33 7.07 8.86 -5.23
CA ILE A 33 7.54 7.47 -5.35
C ILE A 33 8.60 7.33 -6.46
N ARG A 34 8.40 7.94 -7.64
CA ARG A 34 9.26 7.72 -8.81
C ARG A 34 10.76 7.90 -8.57
N PRO A 35 11.25 8.93 -7.86
CA PRO A 35 12.68 9.05 -7.56
C PRO A 35 13.23 7.91 -6.72
N VAL A 36 12.42 7.38 -5.77
CA VAL A 36 12.83 6.32 -4.84
C VAL A 36 12.97 4.98 -5.56
N VAL A 37 12.09 4.69 -6.51
CA VAL A 37 12.09 3.41 -7.26
C VAL A 37 12.97 3.43 -8.51
N LYS A 38 13.62 4.55 -8.82
CA LYS A 38 14.42 4.69 -10.05
C LYS A 38 15.54 3.66 -10.13
N ALA A 39 15.47 2.80 -11.15
CA ALA A 39 16.41 1.71 -11.40
C ALA A 39 16.53 0.69 -10.24
N LYS A 40 15.45 0.51 -9.46
CA LYS A 40 15.39 -0.38 -8.30
C LYS A 40 14.53 -1.61 -8.57
N THR A 41 14.79 -2.69 -7.83
CA THR A 41 13.92 -3.86 -7.74
C THR A 41 12.88 -3.60 -6.67
N VAL A 42 11.61 -3.60 -7.05
CA VAL A 42 10.48 -3.17 -6.23
C VAL A 42 9.54 -4.34 -5.95
N LEU A 43 9.07 -4.47 -4.72
CA LEU A 43 7.93 -5.29 -4.35
C LEU A 43 6.75 -4.39 -3.98
N GLU A 44 5.61 -4.55 -4.62
CA GLU A 44 4.36 -3.91 -4.21
C GLU A 44 3.43 -4.96 -3.60
N LEU A 45 3.01 -4.73 -2.35
CA LEU A 45 2.08 -5.58 -1.60
C LEU A 45 0.68 -4.96 -1.61
N ALA A 46 -0.34 -5.82 -1.67
CA ALA A 46 -1.74 -5.41 -1.81
C ALA A 46 -1.93 -4.43 -2.99
N THR A 47 -1.38 -4.79 -4.15
CA THR A 47 -1.35 -3.95 -5.35
C THR A 47 -2.74 -3.65 -5.92
N GLY A 48 -3.76 -4.45 -5.55
CA GLY A 48 -5.10 -4.36 -6.09
C GLY A 48 -5.08 -4.54 -7.62
N THR A 49 -5.64 -3.59 -8.34
CA THR A 49 -5.66 -3.54 -9.82
C THR A 49 -4.35 -3.06 -10.44
N GLY A 50 -3.30 -2.88 -9.63
CA GLY A 50 -1.97 -2.47 -10.10
C GLY A 50 -1.84 -0.97 -10.37
N LEU A 51 -2.66 -0.12 -9.76
CA LEU A 51 -2.65 1.33 -10.03
C LEU A 51 -1.28 1.96 -9.83
N ILE A 52 -0.59 1.67 -8.72
CA ILE A 52 0.73 2.25 -8.44
C ILE A 52 1.78 1.61 -9.33
N ALA A 53 1.86 0.26 -9.36
CA ALA A 53 2.84 -0.47 -10.17
C ALA A 53 2.85 -0.01 -11.63
N LYS A 54 1.68 0.10 -12.26
CA LYS A 54 1.53 0.54 -13.66
C LYS A 54 2.04 1.97 -13.89
N HIS A 55 1.90 2.88 -12.90
CA HIS A 55 2.34 4.27 -13.02
C HIS A 55 3.84 4.47 -12.78
N ILE A 56 4.50 3.56 -12.06
CA ILE A 56 5.91 3.69 -11.69
C ILE A 56 6.83 2.74 -12.48
N VAL A 57 6.29 1.79 -13.24
CA VAL A 57 7.05 0.72 -13.92
C VAL A 57 8.16 1.25 -14.82
N ASN A 58 7.95 2.38 -15.48
CA ASN A 58 8.97 2.97 -16.35
C ASN A 58 10.20 3.50 -15.58
N ALA A 59 10.04 3.84 -14.30
CA ALA A 59 11.15 4.29 -13.45
C ALA A 59 11.91 3.11 -12.83
N ALA A 60 11.23 2.00 -12.50
CA ALA A 60 11.82 0.85 -11.86
C ALA A 60 12.67 0.00 -12.81
N ALA A 61 13.60 -0.79 -12.27
CA ALA A 61 14.28 -1.86 -12.99
C ALA A 61 13.36 -3.07 -13.15
N HIS A 62 12.68 -3.47 -12.08
CA HIS A 62 11.72 -4.57 -12.03
C HIS A 62 10.71 -4.35 -10.92
N ILE A 63 9.46 -4.79 -11.12
CA ILE A 63 8.40 -4.75 -10.10
C ILE A 63 7.74 -6.12 -9.99
N GLU A 64 7.77 -6.69 -8.79
CA GLU A 64 6.87 -7.75 -8.35
C GLU A 64 5.67 -7.09 -7.65
N ALA A 65 4.47 -7.24 -8.20
CA ALA A 65 3.25 -6.65 -7.66
C ALA A 65 2.29 -7.76 -7.22
N THR A 66 1.95 -7.78 -5.94
CA THR A 66 1.24 -8.90 -5.33
C THR A 66 -0.04 -8.49 -4.64
N ASP A 67 -1.04 -9.35 -4.67
CA ASP A 67 -2.28 -9.20 -3.92
C ASP A 67 -2.77 -10.57 -3.44
N ALA A 68 -3.52 -10.62 -2.36
CA ALA A 68 -4.14 -11.85 -1.87
C ALA A 68 -5.38 -12.26 -2.66
N SER A 69 -5.98 -11.34 -3.43
CA SER A 69 -7.16 -11.54 -4.26
C SER A 69 -6.77 -11.96 -5.68
N PRO A 70 -7.15 -13.17 -6.14
CA PRO A 70 -6.95 -13.58 -7.52
C PRO A 70 -7.65 -12.68 -8.53
N GLU A 71 -8.83 -12.15 -8.18
CA GLU A 71 -9.64 -11.28 -9.03
C GLU A 71 -8.97 -9.91 -9.21
N MET A 72 -8.36 -9.34 -8.15
CA MET A 72 -7.54 -8.13 -8.25
C MET A 72 -6.35 -8.35 -9.20
N ILE A 73 -5.65 -9.47 -9.06
CA ILE A 73 -4.52 -9.82 -9.93
C ILE A 73 -4.98 -10.05 -11.38
N ALA A 74 -6.13 -10.68 -11.60
CA ALA A 74 -6.69 -10.84 -12.93
C ALA A 74 -7.00 -9.49 -13.58
N GLU A 75 -7.58 -8.55 -12.83
CA GLU A 75 -7.84 -7.18 -13.29
C GLU A 75 -6.54 -6.42 -13.55
N ALA A 76 -5.54 -6.55 -12.67
CA ALA A 76 -4.24 -5.91 -12.82
C ALA A 76 -3.53 -6.35 -14.12
N LYS A 77 -3.66 -7.60 -14.52
CA LYS A 77 -3.03 -8.16 -15.74
C LYS A 77 -3.66 -7.69 -17.04
N ARG A 78 -4.94 -7.26 -17.05
CA ARG A 78 -5.72 -7.02 -18.30
C ARG A 78 -5.02 -6.09 -19.30
N ASP A 79 -4.45 -4.99 -18.86
CA ASP A 79 -3.87 -3.97 -19.76
C ASP A 79 -2.36 -3.81 -19.54
N THR A 80 -1.70 -4.83 -18.98
CA THR A 80 -0.27 -4.76 -18.66
C THR A 80 0.56 -5.44 -19.75
N ARG A 81 1.49 -4.68 -20.35
CA ARG A 81 2.39 -5.16 -21.41
C ARG A 81 3.87 -5.02 -21.09
N SER A 82 4.23 -4.52 -19.89
CA SER A 82 5.62 -4.30 -19.54
C SER A 82 6.28 -5.60 -19.06
N ALA A 83 7.39 -5.98 -19.67
CA ALA A 83 8.21 -7.10 -19.20
C ALA A 83 8.87 -6.86 -17.83
N LYS A 84 8.87 -5.62 -17.34
CA LYS A 84 9.42 -5.24 -16.02
C LYS A 84 8.41 -5.41 -14.88
N LEU A 85 7.13 -5.71 -15.18
CA LEU A 85 6.05 -5.76 -14.20
C LEU A 85 5.42 -7.14 -14.19
N HIS A 86 5.57 -7.83 -13.08
CA HIS A 86 5.01 -9.14 -12.84
C HIS A 86 3.93 -9.07 -11.75
N PHE A 87 2.77 -9.69 -12.01
CA PHE A 87 1.66 -9.77 -11.06
C PHE A 87 1.47 -11.20 -10.58
N SER A 88 1.40 -11.41 -9.26
CA SER A 88 1.16 -12.72 -8.66
C SER A 88 0.25 -12.67 -7.44
N VAL A 89 -0.44 -13.78 -7.15
CA VAL A 89 -1.26 -13.92 -5.93
C VAL A 89 -0.34 -14.36 -4.80
N GLN A 90 -0.21 -13.53 -3.75
CA GLN A 90 0.64 -13.82 -2.60
C GLN A 90 0.02 -13.33 -1.30
N ASP A 91 0.37 -14.00 -0.20
CA ASP A 91 0.04 -13.57 1.15
C ASP A 91 1.17 -12.70 1.72
N MET A 92 0.87 -11.43 2.05
CA MET A 92 1.85 -10.49 2.60
C MET A 92 2.41 -10.90 3.96
N PHE A 93 1.80 -11.87 4.65
CA PHE A 93 2.29 -12.41 5.91
C PHE A 93 3.28 -13.55 5.74
N ARG A 94 3.42 -14.08 4.52
CA ARG A 94 4.34 -15.18 4.17
C ARG A 94 4.73 -15.08 2.71
N LEU A 95 5.73 -14.28 2.42
CA LEU A 95 6.20 -14.01 1.06
C LEU A 95 7.18 -15.10 0.60
N PRO A 96 7.08 -15.58 -0.66
CA PRO A 96 7.95 -16.63 -1.19
C PRO A 96 9.31 -16.09 -1.65
N TYR A 97 9.75 -14.95 -1.14
CA TYR A 97 11.00 -14.31 -1.51
C TYR A 97 12.05 -14.52 -0.43
N ALA A 98 13.32 -14.60 -0.84
CA ALA A 98 14.46 -14.65 0.09
C ALA A 98 14.55 -13.34 0.91
N ALA A 99 15.26 -13.38 2.03
CA ALA A 99 15.59 -12.15 2.76
C ALA A 99 16.39 -11.19 1.85
N GLU A 100 16.24 -9.90 2.05
CA GLU A 100 16.99 -8.84 1.38
C GLU A 100 16.93 -8.88 -0.16
N SER A 101 15.78 -9.29 -0.71
CA SER A 101 15.57 -9.42 -2.16
C SER A 101 15.22 -8.11 -2.86
N PHE A 102 14.69 -7.12 -2.14
CA PHE A 102 14.14 -5.91 -2.74
C PHE A 102 14.81 -4.64 -2.23
N ASP A 103 15.06 -3.71 -3.15
CA ASP A 103 15.56 -2.37 -2.81
C ASP A 103 14.45 -1.49 -2.24
N VAL A 104 13.21 -1.67 -2.70
CA VAL A 104 12.03 -0.90 -2.26
C VAL A 104 10.86 -1.85 -2.06
N VAL A 105 10.14 -1.69 -0.95
CA VAL A 105 8.83 -2.32 -0.74
C VAL A 105 7.78 -1.22 -0.64
N ILE A 106 6.68 -1.37 -1.38
CA ILE A 106 5.51 -0.48 -1.34
C ILE A 106 4.33 -1.24 -0.74
N VAL A 107 3.68 -0.65 0.25
CA VAL A 107 2.43 -1.17 0.81
C VAL A 107 1.43 -0.02 0.97
N SER A 108 0.52 0.13 0.01
CA SER A 108 -0.42 1.24 -0.04
C SER A 108 -1.81 0.82 0.41
N ASN A 109 -2.40 1.60 1.32
CA ASN A 109 -3.79 1.43 1.79
C ASN A 109 -4.13 0.02 2.29
N ALA A 110 -3.15 -0.72 2.81
CA ALA A 110 -3.32 -2.09 3.30
C ALA A 110 -3.17 -2.21 4.83
N LEU A 111 -2.18 -1.56 5.44
CA LEU A 111 -1.87 -1.76 6.86
C LEU A 111 -3.04 -1.43 7.80
N HIS A 112 -3.94 -0.50 7.43
CA HIS A 112 -5.10 -0.13 8.24
C HIS A 112 -6.28 -1.11 8.13
N ILE A 113 -6.23 -2.06 7.19
CA ILE A 113 -7.29 -3.06 6.96
C ILE A 113 -6.88 -4.49 7.29
N VAL A 114 -5.59 -4.80 7.32
CA VAL A 114 -5.13 -6.16 7.64
C VAL A 114 -5.23 -6.46 9.14
N PRO A 115 -5.41 -7.74 9.53
CA PRO A 115 -5.64 -8.11 10.93
C PRO A 115 -4.41 -7.95 11.84
N GLN A 116 -3.21 -8.06 11.29
CA GLN A 116 -1.94 -8.08 12.03
C GLN A 116 -0.89 -7.25 11.27
N PRO A 117 -1.04 -5.90 11.23
CA PRO A 117 -0.14 -5.05 10.43
C PRO A 117 1.32 -5.11 10.89
N GLU A 118 1.58 -5.37 12.16
CA GLU A 118 2.92 -5.60 12.72
C GLU A 118 3.60 -6.83 12.12
N LYS A 119 2.86 -7.93 11.85
CA LYS A 119 3.41 -9.11 11.18
C LYS A 119 3.72 -8.83 9.71
N ALA A 120 2.88 -8.05 9.04
CA ALA A 120 3.17 -7.61 7.69
C ALA A 120 4.45 -6.77 7.65
N LEU A 121 4.63 -5.84 8.60
CA LEU A 121 5.84 -5.03 8.71
C LEU A 121 7.10 -5.88 9.01
N ALA A 122 6.99 -6.93 9.82
CA ALA A 122 8.09 -7.86 10.08
C ALA A 122 8.49 -8.63 8.81
N GLU A 123 7.52 -9.10 8.02
CA GLU A 123 7.78 -9.80 6.77
C GLU A 123 8.35 -8.85 5.68
N ILE A 124 7.85 -7.62 5.61
CA ILE A 124 8.44 -6.55 4.79
C ILE A 124 9.89 -6.32 5.17
N ARG A 125 10.20 -6.22 6.48
CA ARG A 125 11.57 -6.04 6.98
C ARG A 125 12.50 -7.17 6.54
N ARG A 126 12.01 -8.41 6.52
CA ARG A 126 12.78 -9.59 6.10
C ARG A 126 13.17 -9.52 4.62
N VAL A 127 12.23 -9.18 3.73
CA VAL A 127 12.48 -9.19 2.28
C VAL A 127 13.14 -7.91 1.75
N LEU A 128 13.09 -6.82 2.52
CA LEU A 128 13.73 -5.57 2.19
C LEU A 128 15.22 -5.63 2.51
N LYS A 129 16.08 -5.12 1.64
CA LYS A 129 17.52 -4.95 1.89
C LYS A 129 17.78 -4.03 3.09
N ASP A 130 18.97 -4.08 3.68
CA ASP A 130 19.29 -3.27 4.86
C ASP A 130 19.29 -1.76 4.56
N ASP A 131 19.78 -1.37 3.39
CA ASP A 131 19.71 0.01 2.87
C ASP A 131 18.40 0.32 2.11
N GLY A 132 17.46 -0.63 2.12
CA GLY A 132 16.22 -0.55 1.37
C GLY A 132 15.20 0.42 1.97
N VAL A 133 14.19 0.76 1.17
CA VAL A 133 13.17 1.75 1.51
C VAL A 133 11.79 1.13 1.54
N LEU A 134 11.08 1.31 2.63
CA LEU A 134 9.65 1.06 2.73
C LEU A 134 8.86 2.33 2.38
N ILE A 135 7.95 2.24 1.41
CA ILE A 135 6.96 3.28 1.09
C ILE A 135 5.59 2.77 1.53
N ALA A 136 4.99 3.43 2.51
CA ALA A 136 3.77 2.97 3.16
C ALA A 136 2.71 4.07 3.22
N PRO A 137 2.10 4.48 2.09
CA PRO A 137 1.00 5.44 2.11
C PRO A 137 -0.28 4.78 2.62
N THR A 138 -1.07 5.51 3.42
CA THR A 138 -2.36 5.01 3.90
C THR A 138 -3.36 6.15 4.13
N PHE A 139 -4.64 5.86 3.90
CA PHE A 139 -5.70 6.76 4.32
C PHE A 139 -5.76 6.85 5.85
N THR A 140 -5.78 8.08 6.34
CA THR A 140 -5.84 8.39 7.77
C THR A 140 -7.07 9.26 8.07
N HIS A 141 -7.39 9.40 9.35
CA HIS A 141 -8.53 10.20 9.75
C HIS A 141 -8.07 11.62 10.13
N ALA A 142 -8.87 12.62 9.76
CA ALA A 142 -8.66 14.03 10.13
C ALA A 142 -9.10 14.33 11.60
N GLY A 143 -8.71 13.49 12.54
CA GLY A 143 -9.10 13.67 13.95
C GLY A 143 -10.62 13.56 14.20
N ASN A 144 -11.14 14.30 15.19
CA ASN A 144 -12.53 14.22 15.65
C ASN A 144 -13.57 14.98 14.78
N SER A 145 -13.31 15.20 13.48
CA SER A 145 -14.28 15.88 12.61
C SER A 145 -15.58 15.08 12.47
N PHE A 146 -16.73 15.75 12.68
CA PHE A 146 -18.06 15.17 12.53
C PHE A 146 -18.27 14.54 11.13
N SER A 147 -17.79 15.21 10.08
CA SER A 147 -17.85 14.70 8.70
C SER A 147 -17.04 13.41 8.51
N GLY A 148 -15.91 13.25 9.22
CA GLY A 148 -15.11 12.02 9.22
C GLY A 148 -15.84 10.84 9.86
N LYS A 149 -16.59 11.07 10.95
CA LYS A 149 -17.39 10.03 11.63
C LYS A 149 -18.53 9.53 10.75
N VAL A 150 -19.24 10.43 10.08
CA VAL A 150 -20.35 10.10 9.16
C VAL A 150 -19.81 9.29 7.96
N ARG A 151 -18.68 9.67 7.37
CA ARG A 151 -18.05 8.97 6.26
C ARG A 151 -17.57 7.57 6.64
N ALA A 152 -16.94 7.42 7.81
CA ALA A 152 -16.51 6.12 8.34
C ALA A 152 -17.71 5.19 8.59
N PHE A 153 -18.84 5.74 9.04
CA PHE A 153 -20.10 4.99 9.21
C PHE A 153 -20.61 4.44 7.88
N PHE A 154 -20.69 5.27 6.83
CA PHE A 154 -21.11 4.81 5.50
C PHE A 154 -20.17 3.78 4.87
N MET A 155 -18.85 3.91 5.05
CA MET A 155 -17.88 2.91 4.58
C MET A 155 -18.08 1.57 5.29
N ARG A 156 -18.37 1.59 6.59
CA ARG A 156 -18.68 0.38 7.35
C ARG A 156 -19.98 -0.28 6.91
N MET A 157 -21.02 0.52 6.58
CA MET A 157 -22.27 0.03 5.99
C MET A 157 -22.05 -0.58 4.59
N ALA A 158 -21.09 -0.08 3.83
CA ALA A 158 -20.69 -0.65 2.54
C ALA A 158 -19.81 -1.91 2.66
N GLY A 159 -19.57 -2.41 3.88
CA GLY A 159 -18.78 -3.61 4.13
C GLY A 159 -17.27 -3.42 4.02
N PHE A 160 -16.78 -2.16 4.02
CA PHE A 160 -15.36 -1.88 3.95
C PHE A 160 -14.65 -2.31 5.26
N PRO A 161 -13.61 -3.15 5.21
CA PRO A 161 -13.00 -3.78 6.38
C PRO A 161 -12.02 -2.85 7.13
N LEU A 162 -12.49 -1.71 7.64
CA LEU A 162 -11.69 -0.78 8.44
C LEU A 162 -11.39 -1.39 9.82
N ARG A 163 -10.11 -1.69 10.10
CA ARG A 163 -9.65 -2.19 11.40
C ARG A 163 -8.99 -1.11 12.24
N SER A 164 -8.08 -0.35 11.68
CA SER A 164 -7.38 0.72 12.39
C SER A 164 -7.82 2.10 11.88
N LYS A 165 -8.12 3.00 12.83
CA LYS A 165 -8.55 4.38 12.56
C LYS A 165 -7.46 5.35 13.02
N TRP A 166 -6.30 5.27 12.40
CA TRP A 166 -5.19 6.15 12.74
C TRP A 166 -5.39 7.58 12.22
N THR A 167 -5.03 8.55 13.01
CA THR A 167 -4.62 9.86 12.52
C THR A 167 -3.24 9.74 11.87
N SER A 168 -2.82 10.74 11.11
CA SER A 168 -1.48 10.78 10.52
C SER A 168 -0.37 10.59 11.57
N ALA A 169 -0.48 11.29 12.72
CA ALA A 169 0.51 11.20 13.80
C ALA A 169 0.55 9.81 14.44
N GLU A 170 -0.60 9.17 14.67
CA GLU A 170 -0.69 7.82 15.22
C GLU A 170 -0.13 6.79 14.26
N TYR A 171 -0.40 6.93 12.96
CA TYR A 171 0.15 6.04 11.95
C TYR A 171 1.68 6.13 11.87
N LEU A 172 2.26 7.32 11.83
CA LEU A 172 3.70 7.50 11.84
C LEU A 172 4.35 6.99 13.14
N ARG A 173 3.66 7.11 14.27
CA ARG A 173 4.09 6.52 15.56
C ARG A 173 4.06 5.00 15.48
N PHE A 174 3.00 4.40 14.94
CA PHE A 174 2.89 2.95 14.73
C PHE A 174 4.07 2.41 13.90
N LEU A 175 4.44 3.06 12.81
CA LEU A 175 5.60 2.65 12.02
C LEU A 175 6.89 2.68 12.85
N ARG A 176 7.13 3.75 13.62
CA ARG A 176 8.33 3.87 14.49
C ARG A 176 8.37 2.79 15.56
N GLN A 177 7.24 2.49 16.21
CA GLN A 177 7.13 1.45 17.24
C GLN A 177 7.37 0.04 16.69
N ASN A 178 7.25 -0.15 15.36
CA ASN A 178 7.50 -1.42 14.68
C ASN A 178 8.86 -1.44 13.95
N GLY A 179 9.84 -0.65 14.40
CA GLY A 179 11.22 -0.72 13.92
C GLY A 179 11.48 0.02 12.62
N TRP A 180 10.70 1.07 12.31
CA TRP A 180 10.88 1.86 11.10
C TRP A 180 11.23 3.32 11.42
N ALA A 181 12.33 3.82 10.89
CA ALA A 181 12.68 5.23 10.92
C ALA A 181 12.00 5.96 9.77
N VAL A 182 11.07 6.86 10.07
CA VAL A 182 10.38 7.68 9.07
C VAL A 182 11.31 8.81 8.63
N ARG A 183 11.85 8.72 7.40
CA ARG A 183 12.76 9.72 6.83
C ARG A 183 12.03 10.83 6.07
N LYS A 184 10.83 10.53 5.54
CA LYS A 184 9.99 11.51 4.84
C LYS A 184 8.52 11.18 5.06
N SER A 185 7.70 12.19 5.26
CA SER A 185 6.24 12.04 5.31
C SER A 185 5.55 13.27 4.73
N ALA A 186 4.34 13.06 4.19
CA ALA A 186 3.47 14.12 3.71
C ALA A 186 2.00 13.72 3.93
N VAL A 187 1.11 14.68 4.08
CA VAL A 187 -0.33 14.44 4.10
C VAL A 187 -0.92 15.03 2.83
N LEU A 188 -1.32 14.15 1.92
CA LEU A 188 -1.89 14.52 0.63
C LEU A 188 -3.41 14.71 0.77
N LYS A 189 -3.94 15.71 0.05
CA LYS A 189 -5.36 16.05 0.11
C LYS A 189 -6.17 15.11 -0.77
N ALA A 190 -6.91 14.21 -0.13
CA ALA A 190 -7.78 13.23 -0.78
C ALA A 190 -9.17 13.22 -0.12
N SER A 191 -10.05 12.30 -0.52
CA SER A 191 -11.36 12.09 0.13
C SER A 191 -11.22 11.82 1.63
N PHE A 192 -10.18 11.10 2.03
CA PHE A 192 -9.61 11.03 3.37
C PHE A 192 -8.14 11.47 3.27
N PRO A 193 -7.57 12.16 4.29
CA PRO A 193 -6.15 12.48 4.25
C PRO A 193 -5.32 11.24 3.93
N LEU A 194 -4.51 11.30 2.88
CA LEU A 194 -3.60 10.22 2.51
C LEU A 194 -2.22 10.54 3.10
N THR A 195 -1.85 9.82 4.16
CA THR A 195 -0.53 9.98 4.78
C THR A 195 0.48 9.14 4.03
N TYR A 196 1.38 9.79 3.31
CA TYR A 196 2.56 9.20 2.71
C TYR A 196 3.64 9.04 3.78
N ALA A 197 4.26 7.88 3.84
CA ALA A 197 5.41 7.61 4.70
C ALA A 197 6.49 6.89 3.90
N GLU A 198 7.71 7.37 3.99
CA GLU A 198 8.93 6.79 3.44
C GLU A 198 9.85 6.47 4.59
N CYS A 199 10.19 5.20 4.75
CA CYS A 199 10.85 4.67 5.93
C CYS A 199 12.08 3.84 5.56
N VAL A 200 13.02 3.76 6.47
CA VAL A 200 14.15 2.83 6.45
C VAL A 200 14.12 1.97 7.71
N LYS A 201 14.84 0.85 7.71
CA LYS A 201 14.99 0.05 8.93
C LYS A 201 15.62 0.93 10.02
N SER A 202 15.01 0.98 11.22
CA SER A 202 15.70 1.59 12.35
C SER A 202 16.80 0.64 12.84
N GLU A 203 17.93 1.22 13.23
CA GLU A 203 18.93 0.50 14.03
C GLU A 203 18.26 0.05 15.33
N VAL A 204 18.44 -1.20 15.71
CA VAL A 204 17.92 -1.80 16.96
C VAL A 204 18.85 -1.43 18.09
#